data_d2c9fa3134b0ff0a9ed2b84335b1b019
#
_entry.id   d2c9fa3134b0ff0a9ed2b84335b1b019
#
_cell.length_a   1.000
_cell.length_b   1.000
_cell.length_c   1.000
_cell.angle_alpha   90.00
_cell.angle_beta   90.00
_cell.angle_gamma   90.00
#
_symmetry.space_group_name_H-M   'P 1'
#
loop_
_entity.id
_entity.type
_entity.pdbx_description
1 polymer ?
#
loop_
_entity_poly.entity_id
_entity_poly.type
_entity_poly.pdbx_seq_one_letter_code
_entity_poly.pdbx_strand_id
1 'polypeptide(L)'
;QNPVGQMDLPQITKLLLAERVRRVVVTSDDPIRTRSLQLPPGVEVRSRDDMMQIQQELAAIEGVTVLVHDQHCAAEKRRGRKRGEQPTPTTRVMINERICEGCGDCGVQSNCLSILPLETEFGRKRQIDQSNCNKDFSCVKGFCPSLVTVEGGAPARALDHGELAQLHPLEGGEAAAAIGADADMQGGKAVIPGR
;
A
#
# COMPACT_ATOMS: atom_id res chain seq x y z
N GLN A 1 12.83 6.81 -16.18
CA GLN A 1 13.42 6.37 -17.45
C GLN A 1 14.74 5.67 -17.15
N ASN A 2 14.92 4.47 -17.64
CA ASN A 2 16.18 3.75 -17.49
C ASN A 2 17.13 4.19 -18.64
N PRO A 3 18.27 4.80 -18.36
CA PRO A 3 19.18 5.31 -19.39
C PRO A 3 19.82 4.21 -20.26
N VAL A 4 19.83 2.97 -19.79
CA VAL A 4 20.32 1.78 -20.54
C VAL A 4 19.22 0.98 -21.23
N GLY A 5 18.00 1.53 -21.31
CA GLY A 5 16.83 0.85 -21.89
C GLY A 5 16.09 -0.01 -20.89
N GLN A 6 15.14 -0.80 -21.40
CA GLN A 6 14.38 -1.74 -20.58
C GLN A 6 15.22 -3.01 -20.39
N MET A 7 15.56 -3.28 -19.13
CA MET A 7 16.20 -4.52 -18.72
C MET A 7 15.28 -5.27 -17.76
N ASP A 8 15.13 -6.56 -17.98
CA ASP A 8 14.44 -7.43 -17.04
C ASP A 8 15.34 -7.81 -15.85
N LEU A 9 14.75 -8.38 -14.82
CA LEU A 9 15.49 -8.75 -13.61
C LEU A 9 16.61 -9.77 -13.87
N PRO A 10 16.43 -10.83 -14.71
CA PRO A 10 17.52 -11.70 -15.13
C PRO A 10 18.68 -10.98 -15.82
N GLN A 11 18.40 -10.00 -16.67
CA GLN A 11 19.45 -9.20 -17.37
C GLN A 11 20.21 -8.32 -16.37
N ILE A 12 19.49 -7.64 -15.46
CA ILE A 12 20.10 -6.80 -14.43
C ILE A 12 21.02 -7.64 -13.54
N THR A 13 20.56 -8.80 -13.06
CA THR A 13 21.35 -9.65 -12.19
C THR A 13 22.57 -10.27 -12.88
N LYS A 14 22.45 -10.63 -14.17
CA LYS A 14 23.61 -11.07 -15.00
C LYS A 14 24.65 -9.96 -15.13
N LEU A 15 24.22 -8.73 -15.39
CA LEU A 15 25.12 -7.58 -15.49
C LEU A 15 25.87 -7.35 -14.18
N LEU A 16 25.18 -7.37 -13.04
CA LEU A 16 25.79 -7.19 -11.73
C LEU A 16 26.86 -8.27 -11.42
N LEU A 17 26.57 -9.53 -11.78
CA LEU A 17 27.54 -10.60 -11.61
C LEU A 17 28.76 -10.44 -12.56
N ALA A 18 28.54 -9.95 -13.78
CA ALA A 18 29.64 -9.64 -14.73
C ALA A 18 30.56 -8.53 -14.20
N GLU A 19 29.99 -7.56 -13.48
CA GLU A 19 30.76 -6.50 -12.78
C GLU A 19 31.45 -6.99 -11.49
N ARG A 20 31.45 -8.30 -11.24
CA ARG A 20 32.11 -8.94 -10.09
C ARG A 20 31.58 -8.48 -8.73
N VAL A 21 30.28 -8.16 -8.64
CA VAL A 21 29.61 -7.92 -7.38
C VAL A 21 29.73 -9.17 -6.49
N ARG A 22 30.13 -9.00 -5.23
CA ARG A 22 30.40 -10.10 -4.29
C ARG A 22 29.18 -10.91 -3.95
N ARG A 23 28.04 -10.23 -3.75
CA ARG A 23 26.75 -10.89 -3.47
C ARG A 23 25.62 -10.04 -4.03
N VAL A 24 24.69 -10.70 -4.71
CA VAL A 24 23.46 -10.11 -5.23
C VAL A 24 22.29 -10.81 -4.54
N VAL A 25 21.45 -10.03 -3.87
CA VAL A 25 20.19 -10.52 -3.28
C VAL A 25 19.02 -9.78 -3.89
N VAL A 26 17.99 -10.49 -4.25
CA VAL A 26 16.73 -9.92 -4.74
C VAL A 26 15.68 -10.06 -3.65
N THR A 27 15.06 -8.95 -3.27
CA THR A 27 13.88 -8.97 -2.41
C THR A 27 12.64 -8.68 -3.22
N SER A 28 11.53 -9.36 -2.90
CA SER A 28 10.28 -9.22 -3.64
C SER A 28 9.08 -9.26 -2.70
N ASP A 29 7.99 -8.60 -3.11
CA ASP A 29 6.66 -8.75 -2.50
C ASP A 29 6.00 -10.08 -2.90
N ASP A 30 6.45 -10.70 -4.01
CA ASP A 30 6.06 -12.04 -4.46
C ASP A 30 7.31 -12.89 -4.80
N PRO A 31 7.96 -13.49 -3.80
CA PRO A 31 9.15 -14.31 -4.00
C PRO A 31 8.93 -15.54 -4.89
N ILE A 32 7.69 -16.08 -4.93
CA ILE A 32 7.37 -17.25 -5.77
C ILE A 32 7.46 -16.85 -7.23
N ARG A 33 6.79 -15.77 -7.62
CA ARG A 33 6.88 -15.19 -8.96
C ARG A 33 8.33 -14.88 -9.35
N THR A 34 9.07 -14.22 -8.44
CA THR A 34 10.44 -13.81 -8.73
C THR A 34 11.37 -15.02 -8.91
N ARG A 35 11.18 -16.09 -8.14
CA ARG A 35 11.95 -17.35 -8.32
C ARG A 35 11.63 -18.06 -9.63
N SER A 36 10.43 -17.89 -10.20
CA SER A 36 10.08 -18.47 -11.51
C SER A 36 10.81 -17.77 -12.67
N LEU A 37 11.36 -16.59 -12.45
CA LEU A 37 12.25 -15.94 -13.40
C LEU A 37 13.58 -16.71 -13.43
N GLN A 38 14.12 -16.95 -14.60
CA GLN A 38 15.39 -17.66 -14.76
C GLN A 38 16.58 -16.78 -14.34
N LEU A 39 16.74 -16.60 -13.02
CA LEU A 39 17.85 -15.84 -12.46
C LEU A 39 19.16 -16.64 -12.55
N PRO A 40 20.31 -15.97 -12.73
CA PRO A 40 21.60 -16.65 -12.76
C PRO A 40 21.92 -17.34 -11.43
N PRO A 41 22.74 -18.42 -11.46
CA PRO A 41 23.21 -19.07 -10.24
C PRO A 41 23.91 -18.10 -9.28
N GLY A 42 23.67 -18.24 -7.99
CA GLY A 42 24.25 -17.37 -6.96
C GLY A 42 23.42 -16.14 -6.62
N VAL A 43 22.32 -15.87 -7.32
CA VAL A 43 21.36 -14.83 -6.96
C VAL A 43 20.31 -15.43 -6.02
N GLU A 44 20.22 -14.89 -4.81
CA GLU A 44 19.26 -15.30 -3.80
C GLU A 44 17.98 -14.47 -3.88
N VAL A 45 16.81 -15.11 -3.76
CA VAL A 45 15.51 -14.42 -3.71
C VAL A 45 14.87 -14.59 -2.35
N ARG A 46 14.60 -13.47 -1.67
CA ARG A 46 14.01 -13.41 -0.34
C ARG A 46 12.76 -12.53 -0.28
N SER A 47 12.02 -12.64 0.81
CA SER A 47 10.88 -11.77 1.07
C SER A 47 11.32 -10.31 1.31
N ARG A 48 10.49 -9.36 0.92
CA ARG A 48 10.68 -7.96 1.29
C ARG A 48 10.67 -7.75 2.81
N ASP A 49 10.01 -8.62 3.56
CA ASP A 49 9.94 -8.52 5.02
C ASP A 49 11.31 -8.79 5.69
N ASP A 50 12.23 -9.46 4.97
CA ASP A 50 13.61 -9.71 5.43
C ASP A 50 14.56 -8.53 5.12
N MET A 51 14.08 -7.43 4.57
CA MET A 51 14.90 -6.32 4.05
C MET A 51 15.97 -5.83 5.04
N MET A 52 15.59 -5.61 6.29
CA MET A 52 16.54 -5.13 7.31
C MET A 52 17.64 -6.13 7.62
N GLN A 53 17.28 -7.40 7.74
CA GLN A 53 18.24 -8.47 7.97
C GLN A 53 19.21 -8.61 6.80
N ILE A 54 18.71 -8.57 5.57
CA ILE A 54 19.54 -8.66 4.36
C ILE A 54 20.53 -7.50 4.28
N GLN A 55 20.09 -6.28 4.58
CA GLN A 55 20.99 -5.12 4.59
C GLN A 55 22.13 -5.29 5.60
N GLN A 56 21.84 -5.82 6.79
CA GLN A 56 22.87 -6.11 7.79
C GLN A 56 23.83 -7.23 7.33
N GLU A 57 23.31 -8.29 6.72
CA GLU A 57 24.12 -9.37 6.15
C GLU A 57 25.05 -8.85 5.03
N LEU A 58 24.50 -8.02 4.13
CA LEU A 58 25.27 -7.44 3.02
C LEU A 58 26.33 -6.44 3.49
N ALA A 59 26.02 -5.65 4.51
CA ALA A 59 26.95 -4.67 5.10
C ALA A 59 28.18 -5.35 5.77
N ALA A 60 28.04 -6.60 6.23
CA ALA A 60 29.14 -7.37 6.82
C ALA A 60 30.10 -7.98 5.79
N ILE A 61 29.78 -7.92 4.50
CA ILE A 61 30.60 -8.49 3.43
C ILE A 61 31.53 -7.41 2.88
N GLU A 62 32.82 -7.69 2.88
CA GLU A 62 33.82 -6.79 2.26
C GLU A 62 33.67 -6.76 0.74
N GLY A 63 33.65 -5.57 0.18
CA GLY A 63 33.51 -5.33 -1.26
C GLY A 63 32.12 -4.83 -1.64
N VAL A 64 31.81 -4.90 -2.93
CA VAL A 64 30.52 -4.41 -3.46
C VAL A 64 29.46 -5.51 -3.35
N THR A 65 28.39 -5.20 -2.65
CA THR A 65 27.18 -6.03 -2.56
C THR A 65 25.98 -5.26 -3.07
N VAL A 66 25.02 -5.94 -3.65
CA VAL A 66 23.84 -5.30 -4.25
C VAL A 66 22.56 -5.96 -3.76
N LEU A 67 21.64 -5.14 -3.28
CA LEU A 67 20.26 -5.50 -3.00
C LEU A 67 19.36 -4.94 -4.09
N VAL A 68 18.70 -5.82 -4.83
CA VAL A 68 17.71 -5.44 -5.84
C VAL A 68 16.32 -5.65 -5.25
N HIS A 69 15.49 -4.61 -5.26
CA HIS A 69 14.10 -4.73 -4.79
C HIS A 69 13.16 -4.83 -5.98
N ASP A 70 12.60 -6.02 -6.20
CA ASP A 70 11.64 -6.30 -7.27
C ASP A 70 10.22 -6.07 -6.79
N GLN A 71 9.74 -4.86 -6.96
CA GLN A 71 8.37 -4.45 -6.64
C GLN A 71 7.88 -3.37 -7.60
N HIS A 72 6.63 -3.47 -8.02
CA HIS A 72 6.01 -2.38 -8.77
C HIS A 72 5.97 -1.09 -7.95
N CYS A 73 6.37 0.01 -8.56
CA CYS A 73 6.20 1.33 -7.97
C CYS A 73 4.73 1.57 -7.61
N ALA A 74 4.46 2.05 -6.39
CA ALA A 74 3.12 2.33 -5.92
C ALA A 74 2.36 3.34 -6.81
N ALA A 75 3.08 4.33 -7.36
CA ALA A 75 2.51 5.30 -8.29
C ALA A 75 2.10 4.65 -9.62
N GLU A 76 2.92 3.73 -10.15
CA GLU A 76 2.58 2.99 -11.38
C GLU A 76 1.42 2.02 -11.15
N LYS A 77 1.37 1.32 -10.02
CA LYS A 77 0.20 0.51 -9.64
C LYS A 77 -1.09 1.33 -9.64
N ARG A 78 -1.06 2.55 -9.06
CA ARG A 78 -2.22 3.44 -9.06
C ARG A 78 -2.61 3.90 -10.45
N ARG A 79 -1.64 4.30 -11.28
CA ARG A 79 -1.90 4.71 -12.68
C ARG A 79 -2.47 3.55 -13.47
N GLY A 80 -1.91 2.36 -13.36
CA GLY A 80 -2.39 1.15 -14.02
C GLY A 80 -3.83 0.80 -13.60
N ARG A 81 -4.17 0.93 -12.31
CA ARG A 81 -5.55 0.74 -11.83
C ARG A 81 -6.51 1.78 -12.42
N LYS A 82 -6.11 3.05 -12.46
CA LYS A 82 -6.93 4.12 -13.05
C LYS A 82 -7.17 3.92 -14.55
N ARG A 83 -6.22 3.29 -15.25
CA ARG A 83 -6.34 2.96 -16.69
C ARG A 83 -7.02 1.61 -16.95
N GLY A 84 -7.38 0.86 -15.91
CA GLY A 84 -7.95 -0.47 -16.06
C GLY A 84 -6.95 -1.56 -16.46
N GLU A 85 -5.66 -1.26 -16.48
CA GLU A 85 -4.59 -2.20 -16.85
C GLU A 85 -4.25 -3.17 -15.70
N GLN A 86 -4.63 -2.82 -14.48
CA GLN A 86 -4.40 -3.65 -13.31
C GLN A 86 -5.67 -3.78 -12.47
N PRO A 87 -5.91 -4.95 -11.86
CA PRO A 87 -7.06 -5.15 -11.01
C PRO A 87 -6.99 -4.24 -9.76
N THR A 88 -8.12 -3.67 -9.40
CA THR A 88 -8.27 -2.94 -8.15
C THR A 88 -8.73 -3.92 -7.08
N PRO A 89 -8.01 -4.07 -5.95
CA PRO A 89 -8.47 -4.89 -4.85
C PRO A 89 -9.84 -4.42 -4.36
N THR A 90 -10.72 -5.37 -4.11
CA THR A 90 -12.07 -5.12 -3.57
C THR A 90 -12.05 -4.81 -2.07
N THR A 91 -10.97 -5.24 -1.40
CA THR A 91 -10.74 -4.99 0.02
C THR A 91 -10.27 -3.56 0.25
N ARG A 92 -10.84 -2.91 1.26
CA ARG A 92 -10.47 -1.57 1.69
C ARG A 92 -10.27 -1.53 3.20
N VAL A 93 -9.40 -0.65 3.65
CA VAL A 93 -9.18 -0.39 5.07
C VAL A 93 -9.69 1.00 5.39
N MET A 94 -10.45 1.08 6.47
CA MET A 94 -10.95 2.35 7.04
C MET A 94 -10.53 2.47 8.50
N ILE A 95 -10.46 3.69 8.99
CA ILE A 95 -10.28 3.97 10.41
C ILE A 95 -11.63 4.41 10.97
N ASN A 96 -12.14 3.69 11.96
CA ASN A 96 -13.31 4.14 12.72
C ASN A 96 -12.87 5.25 13.68
N GLU A 97 -13.26 6.49 13.36
CA GLU A 97 -12.88 7.68 14.14
C GLU A 97 -13.41 7.65 15.58
N ARG A 98 -14.55 6.99 15.81
CA ARG A 98 -15.14 6.87 17.16
C ARG A 98 -14.30 5.99 18.09
N ILE A 99 -13.51 5.07 17.55
CA ILE A 99 -12.61 4.17 18.29
C ILE A 99 -11.16 4.70 18.24
N CYS A 100 -10.81 5.48 17.22
CA CYS A 100 -9.47 5.99 17.03
C CYS A 100 -9.07 6.93 18.16
N GLU A 101 -7.95 6.66 18.82
CA GLU A 101 -7.38 7.51 19.86
C GLU A 101 -6.40 8.56 19.33
N GLY A 102 -6.15 8.58 18.02
CA GLY A 102 -5.25 9.54 17.40
C GLY A 102 -3.76 9.29 17.66
N CYS A 103 -3.39 8.15 18.25
CA CYS A 103 -2.01 7.82 18.64
C CYS A 103 -0.99 7.85 17.48
N GLY A 104 -1.44 7.66 16.24
CA GLY A 104 -0.59 7.68 15.04
C GLY A 104 0.15 6.39 14.75
N ASP A 105 -0.03 5.33 15.53
CA ASP A 105 0.66 4.05 15.39
C ASP A 105 0.48 3.42 14.00
N CYS A 106 -0.72 3.53 13.42
CA CYS A 106 -0.99 3.10 12.05
C CYS A 106 -0.07 3.77 11.01
N GLY A 107 0.28 5.05 11.23
CA GLY A 107 1.22 5.77 10.38
C GLY A 107 2.65 5.30 10.57
N VAL A 108 3.08 5.06 11.80
CA VAL A 108 4.41 4.52 12.12
C VAL A 108 4.57 3.12 11.52
N GLN A 109 3.57 2.27 11.69
CA GLN A 109 3.59 0.90 11.19
C GLN A 109 3.66 0.81 9.66
N SER A 110 2.95 1.69 8.96
CA SER A 110 2.84 1.62 7.50
C SER A 110 3.72 2.61 6.75
N ASN A 111 4.15 3.66 7.41
CA ASN A 111 4.81 4.82 6.80
C ASN A 111 4.05 5.33 5.56
N CYS A 112 2.72 5.33 5.62
CA CYS A 112 1.83 5.53 4.49
C CYS A 112 1.34 6.98 4.41
N LEU A 113 1.50 7.61 3.25
CA LEU A 113 1.03 8.97 2.98
C LEU A 113 -0.50 9.11 2.93
N SER A 114 -1.22 7.99 2.82
CA SER A 114 -2.69 8.02 2.78
C SER A 114 -3.34 8.11 4.16
N ILE A 115 -2.56 7.94 5.24
CA ILE A 115 -3.05 8.13 6.60
C ILE A 115 -2.94 9.61 6.95
N LEU A 116 -4.07 10.28 6.95
CA LEU A 116 -4.18 11.71 7.19
C LEU A 116 -4.70 11.99 8.60
N PRO A 117 -4.36 13.16 9.17
CA PRO A 117 -5.04 13.64 10.37
C PRO A 117 -6.48 14.02 10.05
N LEU A 118 -7.36 13.82 11.03
CA LEU A 118 -8.74 14.26 11.01
C LEU A 118 -9.02 15.01 12.31
N GLU A 119 -9.33 16.28 12.20
CA GLU A 119 -9.72 17.07 13.38
C GLU A 119 -11.18 16.82 13.71
N THR A 120 -11.47 16.46 14.93
CA THR A 120 -12.83 16.21 15.44
C THR A 120 -13.06 16.97 16.73
N GLU A 121 -14.30 17.06 17.19
CA GLU A 121 -14.67 17.62 18.49
C GLU A 121 -14.01 16.89 19.68
N PHE A 122 -13.63 15.62 19.48
CA PHE A 122 -12.93 14.78 20.46
C PHE A 122 -11.40 14.74 20.23
N GLY A 123 -10.85 15.76 19.58
CA GLY A 123 -9.43 15.87 19.27
C GLY A 123 -9.04 15.29 17.92
N ARG A 124 -7.74 15.27 17.67
CA ARG A 124 -7.18 14.83 16.40
C ARG A 124 -7.23 13.31 16.27
N LYS A 125 -7.95 12.82 15.28
CA LYS A 125 -8.06 11.42 14.88
C LYS A 125 -7.25 11.13 13.61
N ARG A 126 -7.40 9.95 13.02
CA ARG A 126 -6.81 9.56 11.75
C ARG A 126 -7.87 9.06 10.78
N GLN A 127 -7.64 9.29 9.49
CA GLN A 127 -8.44 8.75 8.40
C GLN A 127 -7.55 8.22 7.29
N ILE A 128 -8.08 7.38 6.42
CA ILE A 128 -7.38 6.88 5.24
C ILE A 128 -7.99 7.51 4.00
N ASP A 129 -7.19 8.28 3.28
CA ASP A 129 -7.55 8.76 1.94
C ASP A 129 -7.57 7.59 0.97
N GLN A 130 -8.76 7.14 0.62
CA GLN A 130 -8.97 6.00 -0.28
C GLN A 130 -8.47 6.26 -1.70
N SER A 131 -8.41 7.53 -2.12
CA SER A 131 -7.94 7.91 -3.46
C SER A 131 -6.43 7.72 -3.62
N ASN A 132 -5.68 7.92 -2.53
CA ASN A 132 -4.23 7.79 -2.48
C ASN A 132 -3.75 6.45 -1.91
N CYS A 133 -4.65 5.63 -1.37
CA CYS A 133 -4.32 4.35 -0.77
C CYS A 133 -3.72 3.36 -1.79
N ASN A 134 -2.53 2.84 -1.50
CA ASN A 134 -1.88 1.83 -2.33
C ASN A 134 -2.50 0.44 -2.20
N LYS A 135 -3.32 0.20 -1.17
CA LYS A 135 -3.97 -1.08 -0.87
C LYS A 135 -2.96 -2.22 -0.70
N ASP A 136 -1.86 -1.91 -0.03
CA ASP A 136 -0.83 -2.87 0.36
C ASP A 136 -1.04 -3.44 1.76
N PHE A 137 -2.03 -2.91 2.49
CA PHE A 137 -2.47 -3.37 3.81
C PHE A 137 -1.40 -3.33 4.89
N SER A 138 -0.30 -2.60 4.69
CA SER A 138 0.77 -2.50 5.69
C SER A 138 0.29 -1.85 6.99
N CYS A 139 -0.70 -0.97 6.93
CA CYS A 139 -1.29 -0.34 8.12
C CYS A 139 -1.99 -1.32 9.07
N VAL A 140 -2.48 -2.46 8.59
CA VAL A 140 -3.15 -3.48 9.43
C VAL A 140 -2.19 -4.52 10.02
N LYS A 141 -0.89 -4.44 9.74
CA LYS A 141 0.11 -5.31 10.36
C LYS A 141 0.32 -5.01 11.85
N GLY A 142 -0.02 -3.80 12.30
CA GLY A 142 -0.07 -3.42 13.70
C GLY A 142 -1.39 -3.83 14.39
N PHE A 143 -1.40 -3.80 15.72
CA PHE A 143 -2.63 -4.01 16.49
C PHE A 143 -3.33 -2.67 16.72
N CYS A 144 -4.43 -2.42 15.99
CA CYS A 144 -5.23 -1.23 16.19
C CYS A 144 -6.73 -1.58 16.05
N PRO A 145 -7.54 -1.44 17.13
CA PRO A 145 -8.94 -1.80 17.10
C PRO A 145 -9.81 -0.87 16.25
N SER A 146 -9.30 0.30 15.88
CA SER A 146 -10.03 1.24 15.03
C SER A 146 -9.92 0.93 13.53
N LEU A 147 -9.01 0.04 13.13
CA LEU A 147 -8.88 -0.38 11.74
C LEU A 147 -9.98 -1.39 11.38
N VAL A 148 -10.77 -1.04 10.38
CA VAL A 148 -11.84 -1.87 9.83
C VAL A 148 -11.51 -2.23 8.39
N THR A 149 -11.57 -3.51 8.08
CA THR A 149 -11.42 -4.00 6.71
C THR A 149 -12.80 -4.23 6.11
N VAL A 150 -13.06 -3.67 4.94
CA VAL A 150 -14.31 -3.83 4.20
C VAL A 150 -14.04 -4.62 2.93
N GLU A 151 -14.77 -5.70 2.73
CA GLU A 151 -14.63 -6.57 1.56
C GLU A 151 -15.81 -6.40 0.59
N GLY A 152 -15.54 -6.54 -0.71
CA GLY A 152 -16.56 -6.46 -1.75
C GLY A 152 -17.06 -5.05 -2.05
N GLY A 153 -16.46 -4.01 -1.43
CA GLY A 153 -16.81 -2.63 -1.71
C GLY A 153 -16.23 -2.14 -3.04
N ALA A 154 -17.07 -1.59 -3.89
CA ALA A 154 -16.64 -0.74 -4.99
C ALA A 154 -16.65 0.72 -4.53
N PRO A 155 -15.73 1.59 -5.05
CA PRO A 155 -15.87 3.02 -4.81
C PRO A 155 -17.23 3.48 -5.33
N ALA A 156 -17.96 4.25 -4.52
CA ALA A 156 -19.11 4.94 -5.04
C ALA A 156 -18.66 5.82 -6.21
N ARG A 157 -19.43 5.83 -7.27
CA ARG A 157 -19.22 6.81 -8.35
C ARG A 157 -19.28 8.21 -7.70
N ALA A 158 -18.29 9.02 -7.98
CA ALA A 158 -18.37 10.42 -7.57
C ALA A 158 -19.66 10.99 -8.15
N LEU A 159 -20.58 11.39 -7.26
CA LEU A 159 -21.78 12.11 -7.69
C LEU A 159 -21.34 13.44 -8.30
N ASP A 160 -21.92 13.81 -9.42
CA ASP A 160 -21.67 15.15 -9.96
C ASP A 160 -22.38 16.20 -9.09
N HIS A 161 -22.01 17.46 -9.27
CA HIS A 161 -22.60 18.55 -8.49
C HIS A 161 -24.12 18.66 -8.62
N GLY A 162 -24.70 18.20 -9.73
CA GLY A 162 -26.13 18.15 -9.95
C GLY A 162 -26.83 17.04 -9.18
N GLU A 163 -26.19 15.87 -9.09
CA GLU A 163 -26.70 14.73 -8.30
C GLU A 163 -26.63 15.05 -6.79
N LEU A 164 -25.58 15.73 -6.32
CA LEU A 164 -25.48 16.20 -4.94
C LEU A 164 -26.58 17.20 -4.55
N ALA A 165 -26.96 18.06 -5.46
CA ALA A 165 -28.03 19.04 -5.21
C ALA A 165 -29.44 18.43 -5.11
N GLN A 166 -29.62 17.18 -5.59
CA GLN A 166 -30.89 16.44 -5.53
C GLN A 166 -31.00 15.57 -4.28
N LEU A 167 -29.92 15.38 -3.53
CA LEU A 167 -29.98 14.74 -2.21
C LEU A 167 -30.68 15.74 -1.27
N HIS A 168 -31.92 15.46 -0.92
CA HIS A 168 -32.67 16.27 0.07
C HIS A 168 -31.81 16.43 1.33
N PRO A 169 -31.69 17.65 1.86
CA PRO A 169 -31.12 17.83 3.18
C PRO A 169 -31.96 17.00 4.15
N LEU A 170 -31.31 16.08 4.86
CA LEU A 170 -31.91 15.44 6.00
C LEU A 170 -32.31 16.57 6.96
N GLU A 171 -33.62 16.75 7.20
CA GLU A 171 -34.12 17.70 8.17
C GLU A 171 -33.59 17.32 9.56
N GLY A 172 -32.62 18.07 10.05
CA GLY A 172 -32.01 17.85 11.36
C GLY A 172 -30.49 17.93 11.31
N GLY A 173 -30.00 19.07 11.41
CA GLY A 173 -28.71 19.69 11.70
C GLY A 173 -27.54 18.87 12.20
N GLU A 174 -27.12 17.76 11.61
CA GLU A 174 -25.87 17.07 11.95
C GLU A 174 -25.10 16.45 10.76
N ALA A 175 -25.54 16.71 9.53
CA ALA A 175 -25.03 15.98 8.35
C ALA A 175 -23.87 16.63 7.62
N ALA A 176 -23.40 17.81 8.00
CA ALA A 176 -22.37 18.51 7.22
C ALA A 176 -20.94 17.99 7.42
N ALA A 177 -20.67 17.23 8.47
CA ALA A 177 -19.34 16.66 8.74
C ALA A 177 -19.12 15.25 8.15
N ALA A 178 -20.20 14.55 7.78
CA ALA A 178 -20.13 13.15 7.33
C ALA A 178 -19.83 13.00 5.82
N ILE A 179 -19.97 14.03 5.01
CA ILE A 179 -19.94 13.91 3.55
C ILE A 179 -18.53 13.70 2.97
N GLY A 180 -17.50 13.99 3.75
CA GLY A 180 -16.12 13.80 3.28
C GLY A 180 -15.54 12.38 3.40
N ALA A 181 -16.09 11.55 4.27
CA ALA A 181 -15.52 10.24 4.59
C ALA A 181 -16.31 9.04 4.03
N ASP A 182 -17.62 9.18 3.81
CA ASP A 182 -18.50 8.05 3.52
C ASP A 182 -18.87 7.85 2.04
N ALA A 183 -18.41 8.73 1.15
CA ALA A 183 -18.79 8.65 -0.27
C ALA A 183 -18.20 7.44 -1.02
N ASP A 184 -17.35 6.64 -0.38
CA ASP A 184 -16.55 5.63 -1.09
C ASP A 184 -17.05 4.18 -0.95
N MET A 185 -18.13 3.90 -0.22
CA MET A 185 -18.40 2.51 0.16
C MET A 185 -19.90 2.14 0.15
N GLN A 186 -20.40 1.64 -0.98
CA GLN A 186 -21.67 0.93 -1.02
C GLN A 186 -21.46 -0.58 -1.28
N GLY A 187 -22.00 -1.44 -0.40
CA GLY A 187 -22.21 -2.86 -0.63
C GLY A 187 -21.18 -3.87 -0.13
N GLY A 188 -20.21 -3.46 0.68
CA GLY A 188 -19.23 -4.38 1.26
C GLY A 188 -19.61 -4.92 2.64
N LYS A 189 -19.15 -6.14 2.99
CA LYS A 189 -19.22 -6.67 4.35
C LYS A 189 -18.04 -6.15 5.18
N ALA A 190 -18.33 -5.65 6.39
CA ALA A 190 -17.27 -5.29 7.33
C ALA A 190 -16.69 -6.58 7.96
N VAL A 191 -15.38 -6.73 7.88
CA VAL A 191 -14.66 -7.82 8.54
C VAL A 191 -13.71 -7.20 9.55
N ILE A 192 -13.87 -7.58 10.81
CA ILE A 192 -12.97 -7.15 11.87
C ILE A 192 -11.81 -8.14 11.90
N PRO A 193 -10.54 -7.69 11.77
CA PRO A 193 -9.41 -8.60 11.87
C PRO A 193 -9.44 -9.31 13.23
N GLY A 194 -9.46 -10.64 13.21
CA GLY A 194 -9.40 -11.46 14.41
C GLY A 194 -8.09 -11.25 15.17
N ARG A 195 -8.15 -11.53 16.48
CA ARG A 195 -6.99 -11.53 17.38
C ARG A 195 -5.91 -12.51 16.96
#